data_45096175dcceed5594eaffbdebca3b38
#
_entry.id   45096175dcceed5594eaffbdebca3b38
#
_cell.length_a   1.000
_cell.length_b   1.000
_cell.length_c   1.000
_cell.angle_alpha   90.00
_cell.angle_beta   90.00
_cell.angle_gamma   90.00
#
_symmetry.space_group_name_H-M   'P 1'
#
loop_
_entity.id
_entity.type
_entity.pdbx_description
1 polymer ?
#
loop_
_entity_poly.entity_id
_entity_poly.type
_entity_poly.pdbx_seq_one_letter_code
_entity_poly.pdbx_strand_id
1 'polypeptide(L)'
;MTLQRATASHLSITVNDVARVAGVSAMTVSRVLNRPESVPAGTVEKVRAAVAQTGYVPNRAAGALRSSRSRLVAAVVPTLSGPMFLETLEALTAGLAERGYQLMVGQSGYSEAREDELLADIIGRRPDGIVLTGVLHTAQGRQRLLASGIPVVETWDLAPDPIDVLVGFSHEAVGRAVAGFFAERGRRRLAVIGGDDPRARRRAEAFAAEAQARGLIAPVLRYVPAPTRLGHGRTALRDLLREQPQADAVFCSSDLLALGVLTEARVSGIDVPAQLAVVGFGDLNFAADLEPALTSVRVDPRQIGDIAAQCIVTRACGETLASRVIDVGFSIVERASS
;
A
#
# COMPACT_ATOMS: atom_id res chain seq x y z
N MET A 1 -44.90 -14.82 32.67
CA MET A 1 -45.11 -14.75 31.22
C MET A 1 -43.77 -14.56 30.57
N THR A 2 -43.16 -15.63 30.15
CA THR A 2 -41.76 -15.68 29.62
C THR A 2 -41.87 -15.58 28.12
N LEU A 3 -41.43 -14.45 27.54
CA LEU A 3 -41.34 -14.26 26.09
C LEU A 3 -40.12 -15.02 25.55
N GLN A 4 -40.37 -16.19 24.96
CA GLN A 4 -39.42 -16.87 24.11
C GLN A 4 -39.13 -16.02 22.85
N ARG A 5 -37.99 -15.39 22.79
CA ARG A 5 -37.46 -14.84 21.54
C ARG A 5 -37.07 -16.00 20.62
N ALA A 6 -37.94 -16.24 19.62
CA ALA A 6 -37.58 -17.11 18.49
C ALA A 6 -36.39 -16.49 17.77
N THR A 7 -35.20 -17.13 17.84
CA THR A 7 -34.07 -16.85 16.99
C THR A 7 -34.43 -17.27 15.56
N ALA A 8 -34.80 -16.31 14.71
CA ALA A 8 -34.87 -16.55 13.27
C ALA A 8 -33.48 -16.95 12.79
N SER A 9 -33.29 -18.24 12.55
CA SER A 9 -32.11 -18.71 11.81
C SER A 9 -32.20 -18.12 10.39
N HIS A 10 -31.31 -17.18 10.07
CA HIS A 10 -31.11 -16.74 8.69
C HIS A 10 -30.59 -17.95 7.89
N LEU A 11 -31.50 -18.74 7.34
CA LEU A 11 -31.17 -19.78 6.38
C LEU A 11 -30.62 -19.09 5.15
N SER A 12 -29.31 -19.18 4.95
CA SER A 12 -28.67 -18.67 3.74
C SER A 12 -29.21 -19.44 2.52
N ILE A 13 -29.63 -18.69 1.49
CA ILE A 13 -30.08 -19.27 0.21
C ILE A 13 -28.98 -20.17 -0.35
N THR A 14 -29.35 -21.37 -0.73
CA THR A 14 -28.43 -22.39 -1.24
C THR A 14 -28.61 -22.63 -2.73
N VAL A 15 -27.64 -23.33 -3.35
CA VAL A 15 -27.78 -23.78 -4.75
C VAL A 15 -29.01 -24.67 -4.97
N ASN A 16 -29.45 -25.39 -3.94
CA ASN A 16 -30.65 -26.25 -4.00
C ASN A 16 -31.93 -25.41 -4.07
N ASP A 17 -31.98 -24.24 -3.43
CA ASP A 17 -33.11 -23.33 -3.50
C ASP A 17 -33.24 -22.72 -4.90
N VAL A 18 -32.12 -22.34 -5.52
CA VAL A 18 -32.08 -21.89 -6.91
C VAL A 18 -32.55 -23.02 -7.86
N ALA A 19 -32.08 -24.25 -7.65
CA ALA A 19 -32.44 -25.40 -8.45
C ALA A 19 -33.95 -25.66 -8.40
N ARG A 20 -34.55 -25.57 -7.23
CA ARG A 20 -36.00 -25.71 -7.02
C ARG A 20 -36.79 -24.64 -7.77
N VAL A 21 -36.37 -23.37 -7.68
CA VAL A 21 -37.03 -22.23 -8.37
C VAL A 21 -36.87 -22.34 -9.89
N ALA A 22 -35.70 -22.72 -10.38
CA ALA A 22 -35.43 -22.87 -11.81
C ALA A 22 -36.02 -24.15 -12.43
N GLY A 23 -36.49 -25.10 -11.62
CA GLY A 23 -36.97 -26.42 -12.09
C GLY A 23 -35.87 -27.30 -12.70
N VAL A 24 -34.65 -27.21 -12.20
CA VAL A 24 -33.48 -27.98 -12.70
C VAL A 24 -32.71 -28.62 -11.52
N SER A 25 -31.73 -29.47 -11.83
CA SER A 25 -30.87 -30.04 -10.80
C SER A 25 -29.85 -29.02 -10.27
N ALA A 26 -29.41 -29.16 -9.01
CA ALA A 26 -28.32 -28.35 -8.44
C ALA A 26 -27.02 -28.41 -9.27
N MET A 27 -26.76 -29.56 -9.91
CA MET A 27 -25.64 -29.73 -10.84
C MET A 27 -25.79 -28.87 -12.09
N THR A 28 -27.01 -28.74 -12.61
CA THR A 28 -27.32 -27.85 -13.75
C THR A 28 -27.14 -26.39 -13.37
N VAL A 29 -27.61 -25.96 -12.18
CA VAL A 29 -27.36 -24.61 -11.67
C VAL A 29 -25.85 -24.34 -11.56
N SER A 30 -25.09 -25.25 -10.93
CA SER A 30 -23.63 -25.13 -10.83
C SER A 30 -22.95 -25.04 -12.21
N ARG A 31 -23.44 -25.81 -13.19
CA ARG A 31 -22.89 -25.78 -14.56
C ARG A 31 -23.19 -24.46 -15.26
N VAL A 32 -24.42 -23.93 -15.15
CA VAL A 32 -24.79 -22.61 -15.69
C VAL A 32 -23.94 -21.51 -15.08
N LEU A 33 -23.66 -21.57 -13.77
CA LEU A 33 -22.86 -20.53 -13.09
C LEU A 33 -21.37 -20.56 -13.46
N ASN A 34 -20.82 -21.74 -13.77
CA ASN A 34 -19.38 -21.93 -14.01
C ASN A 34 -19.01 -22.09 -15.50
N ARG A 35 -19.92 -22.65 -16.33
CA ARG A 35 -19.70 -22.96 -17.76
C ARG A 35 -21.00 -22.77 -18.53
N PRO A 36 -21.54 -21.55 -18.63
CA PRO A 36 -22.84 -21.29 -19.27
C PRO A 36 -22.88 -21.77 -20.73
N GLU A 37 -21.74 -21.72 -21.41
CA GLU A 37 -21.59 -22.18 -22.81
C GLU A 37 -21.86 -23.68 -23.00
N SER A 38 -21.77 -24.48 -21.94
CA SER A 38 -22.01 -25.92 -21.98
C SER A 38 -23.47 -26.31 -21.72
N VAL A 39 -24.39 -25.31 -21.60
CA VAL A 39 -25.80 -25.54 -21.27
C VAL A 39 -26.68 -24.81 -22.26
N PRO A 40 -27.84 -25.41 -22.69
CA PRO A 40 -28.77 -24.76 -23.61
C PRO A 40 -29.22 -23.37 -23.12
N ALA A 41 -29.31 -22.38 -24.05
CA ALA A 41 -29.61 -20.97 -23.73
C ALA A 41 -30.88 -20.80 -22.88
N GLY A 42 -31.97 -21.49 -23.19
CA GLY A 42 -33.22 -21.40 -22.44
C GLY A 42 -33.09 -21.91 -20.98
N THR A 43 -32.15 -22.84 -20.69
CA THR A 43 -31.85 -23.29 -19.35
C THR A 43 -31.00 -22.25 -18.61
N VAL A 44 -30.07 -21.62 -19.31
CA VAL A 44 -29.25 -20.52 -18.76
C VAL A 44 -30.13 -19.36 -18.31
N GLU A 45 -31.12 -18.97 -19.12
CA GLU A 45 -32.07 -17.90 -18.79
C GLU A 45 -32.90 -18.24 -17.55
N LYS A 46 -33.44 -19.45 -17.48
CA LYS A 46 -34.24 -19.93 -16.32
C LYS A 46 -33.42 -19.88 -15.02
N VAL A 47 -32.17 -20.34 -15.06
CA VAL A 47 -31.30 -20.33 -13.89
C VAL A 47 -30.91 -18.91 -13.50
N ARG A 48 -30.61 -18.04 -14.45
CA ARG A 48 -30.30 -16.61 -14.18
C ARG A 48 -31.49 -15.89 -13.55
N ALA A 49 -32.69 -16.12 -14.05
CA ALA A 49 -33.93 -15.57 -13.47
C ALA A 49 -34.12 -16.07 -12.02
N ALA A 50 -33.92 -17.36 -11.76
CA ALA A 50 -34.00 -17.93 -10.42
C ALA A 50 -32.94 -17.38 -9.45
N VAL A 51 -31.71 -17.16 -9.92
CA VAL A 51 -30.65 -16.52 -9.13
C VAL A 51 -31.06 -15.09 -8.79
N ALA A 52 -31.55 -14.30 -9.76
CA ALA A 52 -32.02 -12.94 -9.52
C ALA A 52 -33.21 -12.91 -8.53
N GLN A 53 -34.16 -13.84 -8.66
CA GLN A 53 -35.34 -13.93 -7.80
C GLN A 53 -34.97 -14.32 -6.36
N THR A 54 -34.04 -15.26 -6.20
CA THR A 54 -33.66 -15.78 -4.86
C THR A 54 -32.62 -14.93 -4.15
N GLY A 55 -31.91 -14.05 -4.88
CA GLY A 55 -30.75 -13.32 -4.34
C GLY A 55 -29.55 -14.23 -4.03
N TYR A 56 -29.51 -15.43 -4.61
CA TYR A 56 -28.43 -16.37 -4.37
C TYR A 56 -27.09 -15.83 -4.87
N VAL A 57 -26.11 -15.82 -3.99
CA VAL A 57 -24.71 -15.53 -4.34
C VAL A 57 -23.93 -16.85 -4.26
N PRO A 58 -23.26 -17.28 -5.35
CA PRO A 58 -22.45 -18.49 -5.36
C PRO A 58 -21.35 -18.43 -4.29
N ASN A 59 -21.26 -19.45 -3.46
CA ASN A 59 -20.14 -19.56 -2.52
C ASN A 59 -18.85 -19.93 -3.30
N ARG A 60 -18.04 -18.91 -3.58
CA ARG A 60 -16.77 -19.08 -4.32
C ARG A 60 -15.77 -19.96 -3.55
N ALA A 61 -15.81 -19.99 -2.20
CA ALA A 61 -14.97 -20.86 -1.40
C ALA A 61 -15.26 -22.35 -1.66
N ALA A 62 -16.54 -22.71 -1.85
CA ALA A 62 -16.92 -24.07 -2.23
C ALA A 62 -16.52 -24.41 -3.70
N GLY A 63 -16.44 -23.41 -4.57
CA GLY A 63 -15.93 -23.53 -5.94
C GLY A 63 -14.43 -23.67 -6.00
N ALA A 64 -13.70 -22.97 -5.14
CA ALA A 64 -12.24 -23.00 -5.05
C ALA A 64 -11.71 -24.39 -4.68
N LEU A 65 -12.43 -25.18 -3.89
CA LEU A 65 -12.10 -26.58 -3.60
C LEU A 65 -12.05 -27.48 -4.85
N ARG A 66 -12.77 -27.09 -5.92
CA ARG A 66 -12.80 -27.86 -7.19
C ARG A 66 -11.86 -27.30 -8.25
N SER A 67 -11.64 -25.98 -8.25
CA SER A 67 -10.79 -25.31 -9.26
C SER A 67 -9.38 -25.02 -8.78
N SER A 68 -9.08 -25.25 -7.48
CA SER A 68 -7.84 -24.84 -6.80
C SER A 68 -7.52 -23.34 -6.92
N ARG A 69 -8.52 -22.49 -7.30
CA ARG A 69 -8.38 -21.05 -7.45
C ARG A 69 -9.50 -20.31 -6.76
N SER A 70 -9.12 -19.40 -5.86
CA SER A 70 -10.05 -18.54 -5.12
C SER A 70 -10.48 -17.30 -5.89
N ARG A 71 -9.69 -16.90 -6.90
CA ARG A 71 -9.81 -15.61 -7.59
C ARG A 71 -9.73 -14.42 -6.63
N LEU A 72 -9.04 -14.60 -5.52
CA LEU A 72 -8.84 -13.62 -4.48
C LEU A 72 -7.34 -13.33 -4.35
N VAL A 73 -6.99 -12.05 -4.34
CA VAL A 73 -5.66 -11.57 -3.95
C VAL A 73 -5.84 -10.77 -2.67
N ALA A 74 -4.95 -10.96 -1.70
CA ALA A 74 -4.96 -10.19 -0.47
C ALA A 74 -3.85 -9.13 -0.51
N ALA A 75 -4.14 -7.89 -0.12
CA ALA A 75 -3.14 -6.86 0.10
C ALA A 75 -3.05 -6.52 1.59
N VAL A 76 -1.83 -6.41 2.10
CA VAL A 76 -1.55 -5.94 3.46
C VAL A 76 -0.87 -4.58 3.36
N VAL A 77 -1.49 -3.58 4.02
CA VAL A 77 -0.96 -2.21 4.06
C VAL A 77 -0.79 -1.76 5.52
N PRO A 78 0.21 -0.92 5.81
CA PRO A 78 0.39 -0.43 7.17
C PRO A 78 -0.70 0.55 7.59
N THR A 79 -1.23 1.35 6.66
CA THR A 79 -2.27 2.34 6.94
C THR A 79 -3.10 2.68 5.72
N LEU A 80 -4.38 2.97 5.95
CA LEU A 80 -5.30 3.58 4.99
C LEU A 80 -5.54 5.06 5.28
N SER A 81 -4.93 5.61 6.34
CA SER A 81 -5.16 7.00 6.76
C SER A 81 -4.39 8.03 5.94
N GLY A 82 -3.46 7.61 5.08
CA GLY A 82 -2.68 8.50 4.21
C GLY A 82 -2.90 8.19 2.74
N PRO A 83 -2.84 9.20 1.85
CA PRO A 83 -3.10 9.02 0.42
C PRO A 83 -2.02 8.19 -0.29
N MET A 84 -0.82 8.06 0.27
CA MET A 84 0.36 7.47 -0.37
C MET A 84 0.13 6.06 -0.94
N PHE A 85 -0.61 5.19 -0.22
CA PHE A 85 -0.86 3.81 -0.67
C PHE A 85 -2.19 3.65 -1.41
N LEU A 86 -3.08 4.67 -1.39
CA LEU A 86 -4.41 4.55 -1.99
C LEU A 86 -4.35 4.40 -3.50
N GLU A 87 -3.53 5.19 -4.18
CA GLU A 87 -3.38 5.10 -5.64
C GLU A 87 -2.78 3.76 -6.09
N THR A 88 -1.87 3.19 -5.28
CA THR A 88 -1.35 1.84 -5.53
C THR A 88 -2.46 0.79 -5.40
N LEU A 89 -3.32 0.91 -4.37
CA LEU A 89 -4.44 -0.01 -4.18
C LEU A 89 -5.50 0.15 -5.29
N GLU A 90 -5.74 1.37 -5.77
CA GLU A 90 -6.64 1.63 -6.89
C GLU A 90 -6.15 0.95 -8.18
N ALA A 91 -4.88 1.17 -8.55
CA ALA A 91 -4.26 0.56 -9.72
C ALA A 91 -4.21 -0.97 -9.59
N LEU A 92 -3.80 -1.49 -8.44
CA LEU A 92 -3.82 -2.91 -8.13
C LEU A 92 -5.23 -3.51 -8.29
N THR A 93 -6.25 -2.82 -7.76
CA THR A 93 -7.66 -3.26 -7.84
C THR A 93 -8.13 -3.32 -9.29
N ALA A 94 -7.85 -2.28 -10.08
CA ALA A 94 -8.22 -2.21 -11.50
C ALA A 94 -7.53 -3.33 -12.31
N GLY A 95 -6.20 -3.46 -12.17
CA GLY A 95 -5.43 -4.47 -12.88
C GLY A 95 -5.82 -5.92 -12.51
N LEU A 96 -6.22 -6.16 -11.27
CA LEU A 96 -6.74 -7.45 -10.82
C LEU A 96 -8.15 -7.71 -11.38
N ALA A 97 -9.03 -6.71 -11.38
CA ALA A 97 -10.40 -6.84 -11.87
C ALA A 97 -10.45 -7.20 -13.36
N GLU A 98 -9.61 -6.60 -14.19
CA GLU A 98 -9.46 -6.93 -15.62
C GLU A 98 -9.11 -8.41 -15.86
N ARG A 99 -8.44 -9.03 -14.88
CA ARG A 99 -8.00 -10.44 -14.94
C ARG A 99 -8.92 -11.38 -14.16
N GLY A 100 -10.07 -10.86 -13.70
CA GLY A 100 -11.10 -11.64 -12.99
C GLY A 100 -10.75 -11.98 -11.54
N TYR A 101 -9.85 -11.22 -10.91
CA TYR A 101 -9.51 -11.33 -9.50
C TYR A 101 -10.21 -10.24 -8.68
N GLN A 102 -10.43 -10.51 -7.41
CA GLN A 102 -10.91 -9.53 -6.42
C GLN A 102 -9.79 -9.23 -5.42
N LEU A 103 -9.73 -7.99 -4.96
CA LEU A 103 -8.78 -7.58 -3.92
C LEU A 103 -9.45 -7.59 -2.55
N MET A 104 -8.81 -8.21 -1.56
CA MET A 104 -9.11 -8.08 -0.14
C MET A 104 -7.99 -7.27 0.51
N VAL A 105 -8.32 -6.23 1.25
CA VAL A 105 -7.34 -5.38 1.91
C VAL A 105 -7.37 -5.61 3.41
N GLY A 106 -6.21 -5.85 4.00
CA GLY A 106 -5.98 -5.90 5.43
C GLY A 106 -5.04 -4.78 5.87
N GLN A 107 -5.31 -4.19 7.05
CA GLN A 107 -4.47 -3.16 7.63
C GLN A 107 -3.71 -3.70 8.85
N SER A 108 -2.37 -3.70 8.78
CA SER A 108 -1.51 -4.18 9.86
C SER A 108 -1.18 -3.10 10.90
N GLY A 109 -1.35 -1.83 10.58
CA GLY A 109 -0.75 -0.74 11.35
C GLY A 109 0.76 -0.70 11.14
N TYR A 110 1.47 -0.23 12.16
CA TYR A 110 2.95 -0.29 12.23
C TYR A 110 3.37 -1.26 13.35
N SER A 111 2.63 -2.38 13.50
CA SER A 111 2.84 -3.39 14.54
C SER A 111 3.14 -4.75 13.89
N GLU A 112 4.33 -5.25 14.14
CA GLU A 112 4.77 -6.57 13.66
C GLU A 112 3.86 -7.71 14.15
N ALA A 113 3.45 -7.67 15.42
CA ALA A 113 2.57 -8.70 15.98
C ALA A 113 1.21 -8.75 15.26
N ARG A 114 0.65 -7.57 14.96
CA ARG A 114 -0.62 -7.47 14.23
C ARG A 114 -0.48 -7.89 12.76
N GLU A 115 0.68 -7.63 12.16
CA GLU A 115 0.97 -8.12 10.80
C GLU A 115 1.01 -9.64 10.77
N ASP A 116 1.69 -10.27 11.72
CA ASP A 116 1.79 -11.74 11.83
C ASP A 116 0.43 -12.41 12.03
N GLU A 117 -0.44 -11.84 12.88
CA GLU A 117 -1.81 -12.32 13.08
C GLU A 117 -2.62 -12.21 11.78
N LEU A 118 -2.57 -11.05 11.14
CA LEU A 118 -3.27 -10.78 9.89
C LEU A 118 -2.81 -11.70 8.75
N LEU A 119 -1.51 -11.93 8.65
CA LEU A 119 -0.94 -12.86 7.67
C LEU A 119 -1.40 -14.30 7.91
N ALA A 120 -1.48 -14.75 9.15
CA ALA A 120 -1.98 -16.07 9.47
C ALA A 120 -3.44 -16.25 9.03
N ASP A 121 -4.29 -15.24 9.28
CA ASP A 121 -5.69 -15.23 8.87
C ASP A 121 -5.85 -15.20 7.34
N ILE A 122 -5.03 -14.41 6.66
CA ILE A 122 -5.01 -14.31 5.19
C ILE A 122 -4.59 -15.64 4.57
N ILE A 123 -3.48 -16.23 5.03
CA ILE A 123 -2.97 -17.52 4.54
C ILE A 123 -4.02 -18.61 4.75
N GLY A 124 -4.71 -18.61 5.90
CA GLY A 124 -5.81 -19.54 6.19
C GLY A 124 -6.98 -19.48 5.19
N ARG A 125 -7.21 -18.33 4.56
CA ARG A 125 -8.24 -18.13 3.52
C ARG A 125 -7.80 -18.58 2.13
N ARG A 126 -6.53 -18.96 1.96
CA ARG A 126 -5.92 -19.44 0.72
C ARG A 126 -6.19 -18.54 -0.49
N PRO A 127 -5.77 -17.26 -0.46
CA PRO A 127 -5.83 -16.43 -1.65
C PRO A 127 -4.90 -17.00 -2.73
N ASP A 128 -5.12 -16.61 -3.98
CA ASP A 128 -4.25 -16.99 -5.09
C ASP A 128 -2.95 -16.16 -5.12
N GLY A 129 -2.89 -15.09 -4.33
CA GLY A 129 -1.70 -14.27 -4.16
C GLY A 129 -1.81 -13.29 -3.01
N ILE A 130 -0.66 -12.82 -2.52
CA ILE A 130 -0.55 -11.84 -1.44
C ILE A 130 0.33 -10.68 -1.91
N VAL A 131 -0.13 -9.44 -1.73
CA VAL A 131 0.65 -8.22 -1.99
C VAL A 131 0.93 -7.55 -0.65
N LEU A 132 2.20 -7.26 -0.37
CA LEU A 132 2.65 -6.66 0.88
C LEU A 132 3.21 -5.26 0.63
N THR A 133 2.97 -4.35 1.54
CA THR A 133 3.57 -3.02 1.50
C THR A 133 4.80 -2.96 2.41
N GLY A 134 5.98 -3.10 1.82
CA GLY A 134 7.27 -3.18 2.48
C GLY A 134 7.85 -4.60 2.49
N VAL A 135 9.10 -4.70 2.93
CA VAL A 135 9.86 -5.96 3.06
C VAL A 135 10.18 -6.31 4.52
N LEU A 136 9.61 -5.55 5.46
CA LEU A 136 9.94 -5.64 6.87
C LEU A 136 8.91 -6.53 7.57
N HIS A 137 9.11 -7.83 7.43
CA HIS A 137 8.30 -8.84 8.07
C HIS A 137 9.10 -9.51 9.17
N THR A 138 8.41 -9.98 10.22
CA THR A 138 9.06 -10.80 11.24
C THR A 138 9.64 -12.06 10.62
N ALA A 139 10.65 -12.64 11.24
CA ALA A 139 11.19 -13.95 10.80
C ALA A 139 10.09 -15.02 10.74
N GLN A 140 9.14 -14.98 11.67
CA GLN A 140 8.00 -15.90 11.71
C GLN A 140 7.02 -15.64 10.56
N GLY A 141 6.65 -14.38 10.30
CA GLY A 141 5.80 -14.00 9.17
C GLY A 141 6.41 -14.40 7.84
N ARG A 142 7.71 -14.12 7.65
CA ARG A 142 8.47 -14.54 6.47
C ARG A 142 8.46 -16.05 6.29
N GLN A 143 8.71 -16.83 7.35
CA GLN A 143 8.68 -18.27 7.30
C GLN A 143 7.30 -18.83 6.93
N ARG A 144 6.21 -18.25 7.47
CA ARG A 144 4.83 -18.64 7.12
C ARG A 144 4.51 -18.37 5.66
N LEU A 145 4.90 -17.21 5.13
CA LEU A 145 4.70 -16.86 3.73
C LEU A 145 5.44 -17.83 2.81
N LEU A 146 6.71 -18.11 3.07
CA LEU A 146 7.50 -19.09 2.31
C LEU A 146 6.88 -20.50 2.37
N ALA A 147 6.44 -20.94 3.55
CA ALA A 147 5.84 -22.27 3.74
C ALA A 147 4.45 -22.39 3.11
N SER A 148 3.73 -21.28 2.91
CA SER A 148 2.38 -21.28 2.33
C SER A 148 2.35 -21.68 0.86
N GLY A 149 3.43 -21.45 0.14
CA GLY A 149 3.52 -21.62 -1.32
C GLY A 149 2.64 -20.66 -2.11
N ILE A 150 1.99 -19.68 -1.44
CA ILE A 150 1.19 -18.65 -2.11
C ILE A 150 2.16 -17.63 -2.73
N PRO A 151 1.98 -17.22 -3.99
CA PRO A 151 2.74 -16.16 -4.61
C PRO A 151 2.68 -14.86 -3.78
N VAL A 152 3.84 -14.18 -3.63
CA VAL A 152 3.96 -12.96 -2.85
C VAL A 152 4.60 -11.86 -3.70
N VAL A 153 3.98 -10.67 -3.72
CA VAL A 153 4.59 -9.46 -4.27
C VAL A 153 4.77 -8.46 -3.13
N GLU A 154 6.03 -8.19 -2.79
CA GLU A 154 6.41 -7.11 -1.88
C GLU A 154 6.47 -5.80 -2.67
N THR A 155 6.04 -4.68 -2.09
CA THR A 155 5.97 -3.38 -2.78
C THR A 155 6.55 -2.25 -1.93
N TRP A 156 6.83 -1.09 -2.57
CA TRP A 156 7.26 0.14 -1.88
C TRP A 156 8.63 0.06 -1.20
N ASP A 157 9.48 -0.86 -1.61
CA ASP A 157 10.82 -1.04 -1.04
C ASP A 157 11.72 -1.78 -2.03
N LEU A 158 13.03 -1.83 -1.73
CA LEU A 158 13.96 -2.74 -2.37
C LEU A 158 14.75 -3.53 -1.31
N ALA A 159 14.93 -4.81 -1.57
CA ALA A 159 15.76 -5.70 -0.77
C ALA A 159 16.43 -6.73 -1.68
N PRO A 160 17.62 -7.22 -1.31
CA PRO A 160 18.35 -8.20 -2.13
C PRO A 160 17.71 -9.59 -2.16
N ASP A 161 16.93 -9.93 -1.13
CA ASP A 161 16.34 -11.26 -0.97
C ASP A 161 14.82 -11.16 -0.70
N PRO A 162 14.00 -10.89 -1.74
CA PRO A 162 12.55 -10.88 -1.61
C PRO A 162 11.98 -12.27 -1.36
N ILE A 163 10.78 -12.36 -0.79
CA ILE A 163 10.06 -13.63 -0.59
C ILE A 163 9.81 -14.30 -1.94
N ASP A 164 9.22 -13.58 -2.90
CA ASP A 164 9.01 -14.06 -4.28
C ASP A 164 9.32 -12.94 -5.27
N VAL A 165 8.51 -11.89 -5.36
CA VAL A 165 8.69 -10.74 -6.25
C VAL A 165 8.67 -9.44 -5.45
N LEU A 166 9.47 -8.45 -5.89
CA LEU A 166 9.57 -7.14 -5.27
C LEU A 166 9.44 -6.04 -6.32
N VAL A 167 8.56 -5.09 -6.07
CA VAL A 167 8.30 -3.93 -6.93
C VAL A 167 8.40 -2.65 -6.10
N GLY A 168 9.44 -1.86 -6.30
CA GLY A 168 9.61 -0.66 -5.47
C GLY A 168 10.79 0.21 -5.87
N PHE A 169 11.38 0.87 -4.91
CA PHE A 169 12.49 1.81 -5.10
C PHE A 169 13.39 1.84 -3.85
N SER A 170 14.61 2.36 -4.00
CA SER A 170 15.56 2.43 -2.87
C SER A 170 15.30 3.65 -1.99
N HIS A 171 14.96 3.40 -0.73
CA HIS A 171 14.84 4.45 0.29
C HIS A 171 16.19 5.12 0.60
N GLU A 172 17.26 4.37 0.56
CA GLU A 172 18.62 4.89 0.76
C GLU A 172 19.03 5.84 -0.38
N ALA A 173 18.70 5.48 -1.62
CA ALA A 173 18.98 6.33 -2.78
C ALA A 173 18.18 7.65 -2.69
N VAL A 174 16.92 7.61 -2.25
CA VAL A 174 16.12 8.81 -1.98
C VAL A 174 16.79 9.70 -0.94
N GLY A 175 17.20 9.14 0.20
CA GLY A 175 17.87 9.91 1.24
C GLY A 175 19.13 10.62 0.74
N ARG A 176 20.00 9.88 0.05
CA ARG A 176 21.22 10.45 -0.58
C ARG A 176 20.89 11.53 -1.60
N ALA A 177 19.93 11.30 -2.48
CA ALA A 177 19.56 12.25 -3.51
C ALA A 177 19.07 13.58 -2.93
N VAL A 178 18.22 13.56 -1.87
CA VAL A 178 17.71 14.78 -1.25
C VAL A 178 18.82 15.53 -0.49
N ALA A 179 19.74 14.84 0.18
CA ALA A 179 20.89 15.49 0.82
C ALA A 179 21.78 16.16 -0.22
N GLY A 180 22.08 15.48 -1.34
CA GLY A 180 22.79 16.06 -2.48
C GLY A 180 22.10 17.27 -3.06
N PHE A 181 20.80 17.20 -3.27
CA PHE A 181 19.97 18.29 -3.77
C PHE A 181 20.08 19.56 -2.92
N PHE A 182 20.02 19.45 -1.59
CA PHE A 182 20.20 20.59 -0.70
C PHE A 182 21.65 21.12 -0.71
N ALA A 183 22.65 20.23 -0.68
CA ALA A 183 24.05 20.62 -0.70
C ALA A 183 24.43 21.42 -1.96
N GLU A 184 23.94 21.02 -3.13
CA GLU A 184 24.14 21.66 -4.43
C GLU A 184 23.50 23.07 -4.48
N ARG A 185 22.45 23.31 -3.67
CA ARG A 185 21.80 24.61 -3.49
C ARG A 185 22.40 25.45 -2.36
N GLY A 186 23.55 25.04 -1.84
CA GLY A 186 24.29 25.77 -0.82
C GLY A 186 23.74 25.66 0.59
N ARG A 187 22.74 24.77 0.86
CA ARG A 187 22.22 24.53 2.20
C ARG A 187 23.26 23.77 3.04
N ARG A 188 23.44 24.18 4.29
CA ARG A 188 24.52 23.69 5.14
C ARG A 188 24.09 23.07 6.46
N ARG A 189 22.91 23.45 6.95
CA ARG A 189 22.38 23.05 8.27
C ARG A 189 21.07 22.30 8.10
N LEU A 190 21.25 21.07 7.68
CA LEU A 190 20.16 20.22 7.23
C LEU A 190 19.47 19.54 8.41
N ALA A 191 18.17 19.29 8.28
CA ALA A 191 17.41 18.50 9.21
C ALA A 191 16.46 17.52 8.48
N VAL A 192 16.02 16.48 9.17
CA VAL A 192 14.99 15.55 8.74
C VAL A 192 13.88 15.55 9.77
N ILE A 193 12.62 15.68 9.32
CA ILE A 193 11.42 15.42 10.10
C ILE A 193 10.75 14.18 9.51
N GLY A 194 10.85 13.04 10.20
CA GLY A 194 10.41 11.73 9.71
C GLY A 194 9.38 11.06 10.60
N GLY A 195 8.52 10.23 10.00
CA GLY A 195 7.73 9.27 10.76
C GLY A 195 8.63 8.24 11.44
N ASP A 196 8.20 7.77 12.61
CA ASP A 196 8.90 6.69 13.31
C ASP A 196 8.48 5.34 12.71
N ASP A 197 8.98 5.08 11.51
CA ASP A 197 8.84 3.82 10.79
C ASP A 197 10.17 3.44 10.10
N PRO A 198 10.42 2.15 9.86
CA PRO A 198 11.70 1.68 9.34
C PRO A 198 12.10 2.30 8.00
N ARG A 199 11.16 2.56 7.09
CA ARG A 199 11.44 3.13 5.76
C ARG A 199 11.85 4.61 5.86
N ALA A 200 11.15 5.38 6.70
CA ALA A 200 11.50 6.78 6.97
C ALA A 200 12.86 6.87 7.67
N ARG A 201 13.17 5.96 8.60
CA ARG A 201 14.49 5.88 9.26
C ARG A 201 15.60 5.61 8.27
N ARG A 202 15.47 4.62 7.38
CA ARG A 202 16.47 4.33 6.34
C ARG A 202 16.73 5.53 5.42
N ARG A 203 15.67 6.26 5.02
CA ARG A 203 15.85 7.51 4.25
C ARG A 203 16.62 8.55 5.03
N ALA A 204 16.27 8.75 6.31
CA ALA A 204 16.92 9.73 7.16
C ALA A 204 18.40 9.39 7.44
N GLU A 205 18.71 8.14 7.70
CA GLU A 205 20.07 7.64 7.92
C GLU A 205 20.96 7.82 6.68
N ALA A 206 20.43 7.44 5.50
CA ALA A 206 21.14 7.63 4.23
C ALA A 206 21.31 9.12 3.89
N PHE A 207 20.32 9.96 4.20
CA PHE A 207 20.44 11.41 4.08
C PHE A 207 21.54 11.96 4.97
N ALA A 208 21.60 11.54 6.22
CA ALA A 208 22.64 11.99 7.16
C ALA A 208 24.04 11.53 6.73
N ALA A 209 24.16 10.29 6.30
CA ALA A 209 25.43 9.76 5.79
C ALA A 209 25.97 10.52 4.58
N GLU A 210 25.08 10.85 3.62
CA GLU A 210 25.45 11.62 2.43
C GLU A 210 25.83 13.06 2.79
N ALA A 211 25.09 13.72 3.67
CA ALA A 211 25.42 15.06 4.14
C ALA A 211 26.81 15.09 4.78
N GLN A 212 27.15 14.12 5.63
CA GLN A 212 28.46 13.98 6.25
C GLN A 212 29.55 13.69 5.21
N ALA A 213 29.30 12.82 4.24
CA ALA A 213 30.25 12.53 3.14
C ALA A 213 30.57 13.77 2.32
N ARG A 214 29.64 14.72 2.21
CA ARG A 214 29.83 16.03 1.56
C ARG A 214 30.47 17.10 2.48
N GLY A 215 30.88 16.74 3.68
CA GLY A 215 31.49 17.65 4.66
C GLY A 215 30.53 18.63 5.31
N LEU A 216 29.23 18.36 5.32
CA LEU A 216 28.23 19.17 6.00
C LEU A 216 28.18 18.80 7.50
N ILE A 217 27.64 19.74 8.30
CA ILE A 217 27.32 19.48 9.70
C ILE A 217 26.32 18.32 9.78
N ALA A 218 26.50 17.42 10.75
CA ALA A 218 25.60 16.29 10.96
C ALA A 218 24.13 16.78 11.06
N PRO A 219 23.24 16.29 10.20
CA PRO A 219 21.85 16.71 10.21
C PRO A 219 21.12 16.34 11.51
N VAL A 220 20.18 17.16 11.93
CA VAL A 220 19.27 16.82 13.03
C VAL A 220 18.19 15.87 12.49
N LEU A 221 18.07 14.68 13.10
CA LEU A 221 17.03 13.70 12.79
C LEU A 221 15.95 13.74 13.87
N ARG A 222 14.74 14.16 13.46
CA ARG A 222 13.59 14.23 14.38
C ARG A 222 12.50 13.27 13.92
N TYR A 223 12.13 12.36 14.80
CA TYR A 223 11.08 11.38 14.51
C TYR A 223 9.78 11.73 15.23
N VAL A 224 8.67 11.51 14.55
CA VAL A 224 7.30 11.71 15.05
C VAL A 224 6.50 10.42 14.93
N PRO A 225 5.46 10.20 15.74
CA PRO A 225 4.67 8.98 15.67
C PRO A 225 4.11 8.71 14.26
N ALA A 226 4.14 7.45 13.83
CA ALA A 226 3.46 6.96 12.63
C ALA A 226 2.03 6.46 12.99
N PRO A 227 1.02 6.67 12.11
CA PRO A 227 1.06 7.39 10.86
C PRO A 227 1.23 8.91 11.04
N THR A 228 2.00 9.53 10.15
CA THR A 228 2.31 10.95 10.23
C THR A 228 1.08 11.83 9.89
N ARG A 229 1.01 13.01 10.51
CA ARG A 229 -0.07 13.99 10.34
C ARG A 229 0.51 15.39 10.17
N LEU A 230 -0.25 16.30 9.57
CA LEU A 230 0.13 17.71 9.43
C LEU A 230 0.55 18.34 10.76
N GLY A 231 -0.22 18.13 11.84
CA GLY A 231 0.09 18.66 13.16
C GLY A 231 1.46 18.22 13.71
N HIS A 232 1.91 17.01 13.37
CA HIS A 232 3.24 16.53 13.74
C HIS A 232 4.34 17.36 13.07
N GLY A 233 4.18 17.73 11.78
CA GLY A 233 5.12 18.60 11.07
C GLY A 233 5.23 19.98 11.70
N ARG A 234 4.10 20.59 12.10
CA ARG A 234 4.08 21.87 12.79
C ARG A 234 4.85 21.83 14.11
N THR A 235 4.53 20.88 14.96
CA THR A 235 5.19 20.75 16.26
C THR A 235 6.68 20.46 16.09
N ALA A 236 7.03 19.55 15.19
CA ALA A 236 8.41 19.15 14.97
C ALA A 236 9.28 20.31 14.44
N LEU A 237 8.74 21.18 13.56
CA LEU A 237 9.48 22.38 13.11
C LEU A 237 9.69 23.37 14.25
N ARG A 238 8.65 23.65 15.05
CA ARG A 238 8.76 24.55 16.19
C ARG A 238 9.83 24.11 17.17
N ASP A 239 9.89 22.82 17.46
CA ASP A 239 10.89 22.26 18.37
C ASP A 239 12.28 22.26 17.72
N LEU A 240 12.39 21.92 16.44
CA LEU A 240 13.64 22.00 15.67
C LEU A 240 14.25 23.40 15.75
N LEU A 241 13.45 24.45 15.49
CA LEU A 241 13.94 25.83 15.48
C LEU A 241 14.34 26.35 16.87
N ARG A 242 13.79 25.80 17.95
CA ARG A 242 14.24 26.12 19.33
C ARG A 242 15.62 25.54 19.60
N GLU A 243 15.89 24.33 19.12
CA GLU A 243 17.17 23.63 19.32
C GLU A 243 18.23 24.04 18.29
N GLN A 244 17.80 24.28 17.06
CA GLN A 244 18.64 24.60 15.89
C GLN A 244 18.05 25.81 15.12
N PRO A 245 18.12 27.02 15.67
CA PRO A 245 17.52 28.21 15.05
C PRO A 245 18.13 28.57 13.69
N GLN A 246 19.26 27.96 13.33
CA GLN A 246 19.97 28.19 12.08
C GLN A 246 19.75 27.06 11.05
N ALA A 247 18.82 26.12 11.28
CA ALA A 247 18.46 25.13 10.26
C ALA A 247 18.00 25.84 8.99
N ASP A 248 18.58 25.49 7.83
CA ASP A 248 18.33 26.14 6.55
C ASP A 248 17.66 25.23 5.51
N ALA A 249 17.51 23.93 5.83
CA ALA A 249 16.78 22.99 5.00
C ALA A 249 16.18 21.84 5.83
N VAL A 250 14.96 21.41 5.47
CA VAL A 250 14.24 20.30 6.11
C VAL A 250 13.74 19.33 5.05
N PHE A 251 14.15 18.06 5.16
CA PHE A 251 13.56 16.94 4.45
C PHE A 251 12.44 16.31 5.29
N CYS A 252 11.24 16.24 4.75
CA CYS A 252 10.08 15.64 5.39
C CYS A 252 9.79 14.25 4.80
N SER A 253 9.63 13.22 5.64
CA SER A 253 9.38 11.85 5.17
C SER A 253 8.00 11.65 4.54
N SER A 254 7.15 12.68 4.51
CA SER A 254 5.88 12.72 3.77
C SER A 254 5.47 14.16 3.48
N ASP A 255 4.68 14.37 2.42
CA ASP A 255 4.14 15.69 2.07
C ASP A 255 3.16 16.23 3.13
N LEU A 256 2.50 15.36 3.89
CA LEU A 256 1.68 15.80 5.04
C LEU A 256 2.51 16.45 6.15
N LEU A 257 3.71 15.91 6.40
CA LEU A 257 4.65 16.54 7.32
C LEU A 257 5.18 17.84 6.75
N ALA A 258 5.55 17.84 5.45
CA ALA A 258 6.02 19.05 4.77
C ALA A 258 4.98 20.17 4.77
N LEU A 259 3.70 19.86 4.55
CA LEU A 259 2.59 20.80 4.68
C LEU A 259 2.50 21.38 6.09
N GLY A 260 2.72 20.55 7.10
CA GLY A 260 2.79 21.00 8.50
C GLY A 260 3.99 21.93 8.74
N VAL A 261 5.15 21.61 8.18
CA VAL A 261 6.37 22.46 8.23
C VAL A 261 6.13 23.79 7.54
N LEU A 262 5.59 23.81 6.32
CA LEU A 262 5.27 25.05 5.60
C LEU A 262 4.25 25.92 6.37
N THR A 263 3.24 25.28 6.95
CA THR A 263 2.24 25.97 7.77
C THR A 263 2.87 26.64 9.00
N GLU A 264 3.74 25.93 9.71
CA GLU A 264 4.42 26.49 10.90
C GLU A 264 5.45 27.55 10.52
N ALA A 265 6.21 27.38 9.44
CA ALA A 265 7.13 28.37 8.91
C ALA A 265 6.42 29.69 8.63
N ARG A 266 5.27 29.63 7.94
CA ARG A 266 4.44 30.81 7.65
C ARG A 266 3.96 31.50 8.93
N VAL A 267 3.47 30.76 9.93
CA VAL A 267 2.99 31.29 11.21
C VAL A 267 4.14 31.94 11.99
N SER A 268 5.36 31.39 11.88
CA SER A 268 6.57 31.89 12.53
C SER A 268 7.27 33.00 11.74
N GLY A 269 6.75 33.43 10.60
CA GLY A 269 7.35 34.47 9.76
C GLY A 269 8.65 34.07 9.08
N ILE A 270 8.87 32.76 8.86
CA ILE A 270 10.06 32.21 8.20
C ILE A 270 9.80 32.17 6.70
N ASP A 271 10.68 32.78 5.94
CA ASP A 271 10.61 32.79 4.47
C ASP A 271 11.07 31.44 3.88
N VAL A 272 10.18 30.83 3.10
CA VAL A 272 10.44 29.59 2.36
C VAL A 272 10.45 29.94 0.87
N PRO A 273 11.53 29.67 0.14
CA PRO A 273 12.71 28.87 0.53
C PRO A 273 13.88 29.71 1.08
N ALA A 274 13.81 31.04 1.10
CA ALA A 274 14.98 31.89 1.33
C ALA A 274 15.69 31.55 2.66
N GLN A 275 14.96 31.47 3.77
CA GLN A 275 15.50 31.13 5.08
C GLN A 275 15.48 29.61 5.34
N LEU A 276 14.45 28.90 4.87
CA LEU A 276 14.27 27.48 5.13
C LEU A 276 13.77 26.76 3.87
N ALA A 277 14.61 25.95 3.22
CA ALA A 277 14.18 25.10 2.13
C ALA A 277 13.43 23.87 2.67
N VAL A 278 12.35 23.47 2.00
CA VAL A 278 11.54 22.32 2.41
C VAL A 278 11.36 21.36 1.24
N VAL A 279 11.66 20.09 1.46
CA VAL A 279 11.41 18.98 0.52
C VAL A 279 10.53 17.95 1.19
N GLY A 280 9.46 17.54 0.51
CA GLY A 280 8.55 16.49 0.91
C GLY A 280 8.87 15.12 0.29
N PHE A 281 7.96 14.17 0.50
CA PHE A 281 8.02 12.83 -0.08
C PHE A 281 6.60 12.32 -0.36
N GLY A 282 6.39 11.84 -1.58
CA GLY A 282 5.14 11.28 -2.10
C GLY A 282 4.61 12.01 -3.33
N ASP A 283 4.92 13.29 -3.48
CA ASP A 283 4.40 14.19 -4.51
C ASP A 283 2.88 14.11 -4.63
N LEU A 284 2.24 14.24 -3.46
CA LEU A 284 0.79 14.16 -3.35
C LEU A 284 0.10 15.27 -4.16
N ASN A 285 -1.13 15.03 -4.57
CA ASN A 285 -1.91 15.89 -5.47
C ASN A 285 -1.96 17.38 -5.08
N PHE A 286 -1.88 17.70 -3.80
CA PHE A 286 -1.86 19.08 -3.31
C PHE A 286 -0.48 19.74 -3.39
N ALA A 287 0.61 18.99 -3.59
CA ALA A 287 1.98 19.52 -3.49
C ALA A 287 2.25 20.66 -4.47
N ALA A 288 1.68 20.59 -5.66
CA ALA A 288 1.80 21.63 -6.69
C ALA A 288 0.95 22.88 -6.41
N ASP A 289 -0.12 22.74 -5.62
CA ASP A 289 -1.12 23.77 -5.36
C ASP A 289 -0.88 24.53 -4.05
N LEU A 290 0.22 24.22 -3.34
CA LEU A 290 0.61 24.93 -2.13
C LEU A 290 1.29 26.26 -2.46
N GLU A 291 1.33 27.15 -1.46
CA GLU A 291 2.07 28.42 -1.53
C GLU A 291 3.04 28.52 -0.34
N PRO A 292 4.34 28.39 -0.59
CA PRO A 292 4.99 28.04 -1.87
C PRO A 292 4.70 26.59 -2.30
N ALA A 293 4.67 26.33 -3.62
CA ALA A 293 4.50 24.99 -4.18
C ALA A 293 5.61 24.06 -3.69
N LEU A 294 5.24 22.86 -3.21
CA LEU A 294 6.14 21.96 -2.50
C LEU A 294 7.01 21.15 -3.47
N THR A 295 8.33 21.31 -3.33
CA THR A 295 9.32 20.36 -3.89
C THR A 295 9.17 19.01 -3.18
N SER A 296 8.99 17.94 -3.94
CA SER A 296 8.76 16.63 -3.35
C SER A 296 9.45 15.51 -4.13
N VAL A 297 9.80 14.44 -3.43
CA VAL A 297 10.24 13.20 -4.06
C VAL A 297 9.03 12.47 -4.59
N ARG A 298 8.98 12.27 -5.92
CA ARG A 298 7.94 11.51 -6.61
C ARG A 298 8.36 10.05 -6.77
N VAL A 299 7.49 9.17 -6.37
CA VAL A 299 7.45 7.75 -6.76
C VAL A 299 6.11 7.53 -7.43
N ASP A 300 6.05 6.75 -8.49
CA ASP A 300 4.77 6.49 -9.16
C ASP A 300 4.00 5.36 -8.48
N PRO A 301 2.96 5.67 -7.66
CA PRO A 301 2.19 4.67 -6.95
C PRO A 301 1.32 3.81 -7.87
N ARG A 302 0.87 4.36 -9.01
CA ARG A 302 0.06 3.64 -10.00
C ARG A 302 0.90 2.61 -10.71
N GLN A 303 2.12 2.97 -11.13
CA GLN A 303 3.06 2.05 -11.75
C GLN A 303 3.36 0.86 -10.82
N ILE A 304 3.57 1.10 -9.52
CA ILE A 304 3.76 0.02 -8.53
C ILE A 304 2.53 -0.91 -8.51
N GLY A 305 1.32 -0.35 -8.45
CA GLY A 305 0.08 -1.12 -8.41
C GLY A 305 -0.15 -1.96 -9.67
N ASP A 306 0.06 -1.39 -10.85
CA ASP A 306 -0.11 -2.05 -12.15
C ASP A 306 0.87 -3.22 -12.31
N ILE A 307 2.17 -2.97 -12.02
CA ILE A 307 3.20 -4.00 -12.07
C ILE A 307 2.92 -5.11 -11.04
N ALA A 308 2.52 -4.74 -9.82
CA ALA A 308 2.18 -5.72 -8.79
C ALA A 308 0.98 -6.59 -9.22
N ALA A 309 -0.07 -6.01 -9.83
CA ALA A 309 -1.20 -6.76 -10.37
C ALA A 309 -0.77 -7.75 -11.47
N GLN A 310 0.09 -7.31 -12.39
CA GLN A 310 0.63 -8.17 -13.44
C GLN A 310 1.46 -9.31 -12.85
N CYS A 311 2.40 -9.00 -11.96
CA CYS A 311 3.29 -9.99 -11.35
C CYS A 311 2.52 -11.04 -10.56
N ILE A 312 1.57 -10.61 -9.70
CA ILE A 312 0.85 -11.55 -8.84
C ILE A 312 -0.04 -12.49 -9.65
N VAL A 313 -0.68 -12.01 -10.73
CA VAL A 313 -1.50 -12.87 -11.60
C VAL A 313 -0.63 -13.84 -12.40
N THR A 314 0.49 -13.40 -12.96
CA THR A 314 1.46 -14.25 -13.65
C THR A 314 1.94 -15.38 -12.73
N ARG A 315 2.32 -15.04 -11.50
CA ARG A 315 2.75 -16.01 -10.50
C ARG A 315 1.62 -16.97 -10.07
N ALA A 316 0.40 -16.45 -9.86
CA ALA A 316 -0.78 -17.25 -9.54
C ALA A 316 -1.16 -18.23 -10.67
N CYS A 317 -0.79 -17.94 -11.92
CA CYS A 317 -0.94 -18.84 -13.05
C CYS A 317 0.18 -19.89 -13.13
N GLY A 318 1.20 -19.83 -12.26
CA GLY A 318 2.35 -20.76 -12.27
C GLY A 318 3.43 -20.38 -13.28
N GLU A 319 3.36 -19.15 -13.85
CA GLU A 319 4.32 -18.67 -14.81
C GLU A 319 5.52 -18.01 -14.10
N THR A 320 6.66 -17.97 -14.79
CA THR A 320 7.89 -17.34 -14.30
C THR A 320 7.98 -15.90 -14.80
N LEU A 321 8.61 -15.03 -13.99
CA LEU A 321 8.90 -13.65 -14.36
C LEU A 321 10.37 -13.51 -14.82
N ALA A 322 10.64 -12.55 -15.70
CA ALA A 322 11.98 -12.25 -16.17
C ALA A 322 12.89 -11.69 -15.05
N SER A 323 12.31 -10.97 -14.11
CA SER A 323 13.00 -10.45 -12.93
C SER A 323 12.14 -10.60 -11.69
N ARG A 324 12.79 -10.90 -10.55
CA ARG A 324 12.15 -10.94 -9.23
C ARG A 324 12.18 -9.59 -8.52
N VAL A 325 13.07 -8.68 -8.93
CA VAL A 325 13.19 -7.33 -8.37
C VAL A 325 12.99 -6.33 -9.49
N ILE A 326 12.02 -5.45 -9.32
CA ILE A 326 11.65 -4.41 -10.28
C ILE A 326 11.78 -3.07 -9.58
N ASP A 327 12.82 -2.31 -9.97
CA ASP A 327 13.03 -0.94 -9.49
C ASP A 327 12.26 0.03 -10.38
N VAL A 328 11.28 0.73 -9.82
CA VAL A 328 10.50 1.77 -10.52
C VAL A 328 11.17 3.14 -10.44
N GLY A 329 12.23 3.28 -9.64
CA GLY A 329 12.94 4.53 -9.44
C GLY A 329 12.13 5.59 -8.71
N PHE A 330 12.69 6.81 -8.73
CA PHE A 330 12.07 8.01 -8.19
C PHE A 330 12.66 9.26 -8.87
N SER A 331 12.01 10.40 -8.67
CA SER A 331 12.54 11.72 -9.08
C SER A 331 12.29 12.78 -8.03
N ILE A 332 13.09 13.85 -8.01
CA ILE A 332 12.80 15.04 -7.23
C ILE A 332 12.08 16.02 -8.14
N VAL A 333 10.84 16.32 -7.82
CA VAL A 333 10.03 17.33 -8.53
C VAL A 333 10.28 18.67 -7.86
N GLU A 334 11.17 19.44 -8.44
CA GLU A 334 11.53 20.75 -7.94
C GLU A 334 10.41 21.76 -8.15
N ARG A 335 10.13 22.56 -7.09
CA ARG A 335 9.14 23.64 -7.07
C ARG A 335 9.65 24.80 -6.21
N ALA A 336 8.74 25.66 -5.75
CA ALA A 336 9.08 26.91 -5.08
C ALA A 336 9.55 26.78 -3.62
N SER A 337 9.42 25.61 -2.98
CA SER A 337 9.76 25.46 -1.56
C SER A 337 11.24 25.11 -1.27
N SER A 338 12.12 25.03 -2.28
CA SER A 338 13.52 24.63 -2.08
C SER A 338 14.51 25.43 -2.92
#